data_3035212738e8b16b1c324d88e0caeb9e
#
_entry.id   3035212738e8b16b1c324d88e0caeb9e
#
_cell.length_a   1.000
_cell.length_b   1.000
_cell.length_c   1.000
_cell.angle_alpha   90.00
_cell.angle_beta   90.00
_cell.angle_gamma   90.00
#
_symmetry.space_group_name_H-M   'P 1'
#
loop_
_entity.id
_entity.type
_entity.pdbx_description
1 polymer ?
#
loop_
_entity_poly.entity_id
_entity_poly.type
_entity_poly.pdbx_seq_one_letter_code
_entity_poly.pdbx_strand_id
1 'polypeptide(L)'
;AGGIPPNLPKENAMNEIQQLCDEAAGTNKVLQGNIAFAVGCVRAGIHAADGYPGTPSTEAIDKGLSQAQGRITVGWSVNEAVAVSVGVGHAMAGRDCVVTMKIPGLYQACDAFTSVSCYMQPKGALIYYIASDFTPSSTQHVIDPRYLFKSCFVPVFEPRTHQEMHEVAGLAADISRTHRTPVVILAGGLLCHSEGLVKLAEQHTRPLAEVGPLALQHALPGMARISYDTVMAERMPGLVRMVEESPLNIHYKGAGRRGVITCGATTLFMREYKERFDPDLDILSVAFTNPLPMERIRAFCASIKGEVSVIEDGYRFIQEARLAAGRQRQGRPQPRDRMDARAHRRVPRQENQGRDARAFRTPPPHDLRGMPLPPRGPASRQTAQARGH
;
A
#
# COMPACT_ATOMS: atom_id res chain seq x y z
N ALA A 1 20.36 -59.93 -15.76
CA ALA A 1 20.36 -59.02 -14.65
C ALA A 1 20.88 -57.67 -15.15
N GLY A 2 20.02 -56.76 -15.56
CA GLY A 2 20.33 -55.41 -15.98
C GLY A 2 20.05 -54.48 -14.81
N GLY A 3 21.09 -54.01 -14.15
CA GLY A 3 20.99 -53.01 -13.09
C GLY A 3 20.58 -51.68 -13.69
N ILE A 4 19.53 -51.05 -13.12
CA ILE A 4 19.13 -49.66 -13.37
C ILE A 4 20.26 -48.79 -12.80
N PRO A 5 20.88 -47.88 -13.60
CA PRO A 5 21.91 -46.99 -13.05
C PRO A 5 21.27 -46.12 -11.98
N PRO A 6 22.03 -45.75 -10.88
CA PRO A 6 21.55 -44.89 -9.85
C PRO A 6 21.20 -43.51 -10.47
N ASN A 7 20.03 -43.00 -10.15
CA ASN A 7 19.63 -41.63 -10.47
C ASN A 7 20.76 -40.68 -10.06
N LEU A 8 21.45 -40.12 -11.03
CA LEU A 8 22.31 -38.97 -10.82
C LEU A 8 21.45 -37.88 -10.18
N PRO A 9 21.94 -37.18 -9.14
CA PRO A 9 21.20 -36.03 -8.61
C PRO A 9 20.99 -35.07 -9.78
N LYS A 10 19.72 -34.75 -10.06
CA LYS A 10 19.40 -33.63 -10.97
C LYS A 10 20.13 -32.43 -10.42
N GLU A 11 21.17 -31.95 -11.13
CA GLU A 11 21.72 -30.64 -10.89
C GLU A 11 20.52 -29.70 -10.72
N ASN A 12 20.44 -28.99 -9.60
CA ASN A 12 19.41 -27.99 -9.34
C ASN A 12 19.58 -26.88 -10.39
N ALA A 13 18.99 -27.07 -11.57
CA ALA A 13 18.89 -26.00 -12.54
C ALA A 13 18.16 -24.84 -11.85
N MET A 14 18.81 -23.68 -11.77
CA MET A 14 18.19 -22.46 -11.26
C MET A 14 16.88 -22.25 -12.02
N ASN A 15 15.80 -21.96 -11.28
CA ASN A 15 14.54 -21.62 -11.93
C ASN A 15 14.65 -20.23 -12.59
N GLU A 16 13.73 -19.92 -13.48
CA GLU A 16 13.71 -18.70 -14.27
C GLU A 16 13.78 -17.42 -13.37
N ILE A 17 13.08 -17.41 -12.25
CA ILE A 17 13.09 -16.27 -11.32
C ILE A 17 14.46 -16.09 -10.67
N GLN A 18 15.11 -17.16 -10.26
CA GLN A 18 16.47 -17.09 -9.73
C GLN A 18 17.46 -16.56 -10.78
N GLN A 19 17.34 -17.01 -12.03
CA GLN A 19 18.15 -16.49 -13.13
C GLN A 19 17.93 -14.98 -13.34
N LEU A 20 16.67 -14.52 -13.37
CA LEU A 20 16.31 -13.10 -13.47
C LEU A 20 16.87 -12.26 -12.31
N CYS A 21 16.90 -12.84 -11.10
CA CYS A 21 17.49 -12.17 -9.96
C CYS A 21 19.02 -12.03 -10.07
N ASP A 22 19.71 -12.95 -10.75
CA ASP A 22 21.17 -12.95 -10.88
C ASP A 22 21.69 -12.27 -12.15
N GLU A 23 20.82 -12.02 -13.09
CA GLU A 23 21.20 -11.44 -14.38
C GLU A 23 21.78 -10.02 -14.23
N ALA A 24 22.66 -9.63 -15.13
CA ALA A 24 23.30 -8.32 -15.09
C ALA A 24 22.28 -7.19 -15.12
N ALA A 25 22.52 -6.16 -14.32
CA ALA A 25 21.73 -4.93 -14.38
C ALA A 25 21.81 -4.31 -15.78
N GLY A 26 20.73 -3.68 -16.20
CA GLY A 26 20.63 -3.11 -17.53
C GLY A 26 20.15 -4.08 -18.62
N THR A 27 20.06 -5.39 -18.33
CA THR A 27 19.51 -6.37 -19.26
C THR A 27 18.01 -6.13 -19.47
N ASN A 28 17.57 -6.18 -20.72
CA ASN A 28 16.16 -6.04 -21.07
C ASN A 28 15.44 -7.40 -21.05
N LYS A 29 14.30 -7.46 -20.40
CA LYS A 29 13.43 -8.65 -20.34
C LYS A 29 11.99 -8.24 -20.60
N VAL A 30 11.21 -9.16 -21.14
CA VAL A 30 9.75 -9.03 -21.19
C VAL A 30 9.19 -9.79 -20.00
N LEU A 31 8.54 -9.08 -19.07
CA LEU A 31 8.04 -9.64 -17.83
C LEU A 31 6.56 -9.26 -17.62
N GLN A 32 5.79 -10.20 -17.07
CA GLN A 32 4.48 -9.89 -16.51
C GLN A 32 4.64 -8.92 -15.33
N GLY A 33 3.69 -8.01 -15.14
CA GLY A 33 3.80 -6.98 -14.10
C GLY A 33 4.02 -7.51 -12.69
N ASN A 34 3.30 -8.57 -12.28
CA ASN A 34 3.52 -9.22 -10.98
C ASN A 34 4.94 -9.81 -10.85
N ILE A 35 5.47 -10.38 -11.94
CA ILE A 35 6.83 -10.93 -11.97
C ILE A 35 7.88 -9.81 -11.97
N ALA A 36 7.64 -8.74 -12.72
CA ALA A 36 8.49 -7.56 -12.70
C ALA A 36 8.62 -6.99 -11.27
N PHE A 37 7.50 -6.88 -10.55
CA PHE A 37 7.46 -6.47 -9.14
C PHE A 37 8.24 -7.45 -8.24
N ALA A 38 7.99 -8.74 -8.37
CA ALA A 38 8.65 -9.76 -7.53
C ALA A 38 10.17 -9.75 -7.70
N VAL A 39 10.67 -9.75 -8.94
CA VAL A 39 12.10 -9.63 -9.25
C VAL A 39 12.64 -8.30 -8.72
N GLY A 40 11.89 -7.22 -8.85
CA GLY A 40 12.22 -5.91 -8.30
C GLY A 40 12.39 -5.92 -6.78
N CYS A 41 11.50 -6.61 -6.04
CA CYS A 41 11.63 -6.78 -4.59
C CYS A 41 12.94 -7.46 -4.20
N VAL A 42 13.28 -8.56 -4.88
CA VAL A 42 14.51 -9.31 -4.58
C VAL A 42 15.73 -8.46 -4.90
N ARG A 43 15.76 -7.82 -6.07
CA ARG A 43 16.88 -6.96 -6.49
C ARG A 43 17.03 -5.72 -5.62
N ALA A 44 15.93 -5.19 -5.09
CA ALA A 44 15.96 -4.09 -4.13
C ALA A 44 16.40 -4.51 -2.72
N GLY A 45 16.61 -5.81 -2.45
CA GLY A 45 17.05 -6.31 -1.15
C GLY A 45 15.96 -6.34 -0.08
N ILE A 46 14.69 -6.50 -0.47
CA ILE A 46 13.58 -6.69 0.48
C ILE A 46 13.77 -8.02 1.22
N HIS A 47 13.58 -8.01 2.54
CA HIS A 47 13.92 -9.16 3.40
C HIS A 47 12.82 -10.20 3.50
N ALA A 48 11.54 -9.77 3.43
CA ALA A 48 10.41 -10.68 3.62
C ALA A 48 9.20 -10.26 2.78
N ALA A 49 8.36 -11.24 2.49
CA ALA A 49 7.06 -11.03 1.89
C ALA A 49 6.04 -11.96 2.54
N ASP A 50 4.83 -11.47 2.74
CA ASP A 50 3.68 -12.26 3.19
C ASP A 50 2.44 -11.83 2.39
N GLY A 51 1.39 -12.65 2.42
CA GLY A 51 0.16 -12.31 1.72
C GLY A 51 -0.93 -13.32 1.93
N TYR A 52 -2.06 -13.06 1.27
CA TYR A 52 -3.15 -14.01 1.13
C TYR A 52 -3.54 -14.09 -0.36
N PRO A 53 -3.81 -15.29 -0.89
CA PRO A 53 -4.11 -15.46 -2.31
C PRO A 53 -5.35 -14.67 -2.74
N GLY A 54 -5.23 -13.87 -3.79
CA GLY A 54 -6.33 -13.09 -4.36
C GLY A 54 -5.93 -12.43 -5.67
N THR A 55 -6.59 -12.82 -6.77
CA THR A 55 -6.40 -12.19 -8.08
C THR A 55 -6.78 -10.70 -8.00
N PRO A 56 -5.93 -9.76 -8.52
CA PRO A 56 -4.80 -9.98 -9.43
C PRO A 56 -3.40 -10.01 -8.76
N SER A 57 -3.25 -10.11 -7.43
CA SER A 57 -1.95 -10.03 -6.74
C SER A 57 -1.24 -11.37 -6.53
N THR A 58 -1.93 -12.50 -6.69
CA THR A 58 -1.44 -13.83 -6.29
C THR A 58 -0.10 -14.20 -6.92
N GLU A 59 0.08 -13.93 -8.22
CA GLU A 59 1.29 -14.34 -8.95
C GLU A 59 2.55 -13.64 -8.44
N ALA A 60 2.42 -12.46 -7.81
CA ALA A 60 3.58 -11.76 -7.24
C ALA A 60 4.31 -12.64 -6.19
N ILE A 61 3.55 -13.37 -5.35
CA ILE A 61 4.13 -14.34 -4.42
C ILE A 61 4.28 -15.71 -5.09
N ASP A 62 3.21 -16.28 -5.62
CA ASP A 62 3.17 -17.67 -6.05
C ASP A 62 4.18 -18.00 -7.15
N LYS A 63 4.15 -17.21 -8.23
CA LYS A 63 5.04 -17.38 -9.39
C LYS A 63 6.32 -16.56 -9.31
N GLY A 64 6.36 -15.54 -8.45
CA GLY A 64 7.48 -14.62 -8.31
C GLY A 64 8.32 -14.91 -7.06
N LEU A 65 7.96 -14.28 -5.94
CA LEU A 65 8.79 -14.25 -4.73
C LEU A 65 9.06 -15.63 -4.13
N SER A 66 8.08 -16.56 -4.15
CA SER A 66 8.27 -17.94 -3.66
C SER A 66 9.28 -18.73 -4.48
N GLN A 67 9.53 -18.33 -5.73
CA GLN A 67 10.50 -18.97 -6.59
C GLN A 67 11.94 -18.44 -6.38
N ALA A 68 12.09 -17.31 -5.66
CA ALA A 68 13.40 -16.71 -5.33
C ALA A 68 13.98 -17.28 -4.03
N GLN A 69 14.03 -18.60 -3.91
CA GLN A 69 14.42 -19.33 -2.70
C GLN A 69 15.78 -18.87 -2.14
N GLY A 70 15.82 -18.67 -0.80
CA GLY A 70 17.04 -18.27 -0.09
C GLY A 70 17.40 -16.79 -0.19
N ARG A 71 16.74 -16.00 -1.06
CA ARG A 71 16.99 -14.57 -1.24
C ARG A 71 16.04 -13.69 -0.44
N ILE A 72 14.82 -14.15 -0.26
CA ILE A 72 13.75 -13.47 0.48
C ILE A 72 12.97 -14.49 1.30
N THR A 73 12.55 -14.13 2.50
CA THR A 73 11.67 -14.97 3.33
C THR A 73 10.23 -14.76 2.86
N VAL A 74 9.54 -15.82 2.46
CA VAL A 74 8.17 -15.73 1.92
C VAL A 74 7.23 -16.60 2.74
N GLY A 75 6.06 -16.04 3.07
CA GLY A 75 4.96 -16.73 3.75
C GLY A 75 3.62 -16.52 3.08
N TRP A 76 2.70 -17.45 3.37
CA TRP A 76 1.27 -17.31 3.13
C TRP A 76 0.55 -17.35 4.47
N SER A 77 -0.20 -16.30 4.76
CA SER A 77 -1.03 -16.20 5.95
C SER A 77 -2.42 -16.81 5.71
N VAL A 78 -3.15 -17.08 6.80
CA VAL A 78 -4.50 -17.67 6.73
C VAL A 78 -5.56 -16.67 6.30
N ASN A 79 -5.28 -15.38 6.36
CA ASN A 79 -6.07 -14.28 5.82
C ASN A 79 -5.23 -12.99 5.79
N GLU A 80 -5.77 -11.93 5.18
CA GLU A 80 -5.06 -10.68 4.98
C GLU A 80 -4.77 -9.92 6.28
N ALA A 81 -5.63 -10.00 7.29
CA ALA A 81 -5.37 -9.36 8.59
C ALA A 81 -4.14 -9.98 9.28
N VAL A 82 -4.00 -11.30 9.18
CA VAL A 82 -2.81 -11.99 9.67
C VAL A 82 -1.58 -11.63 8.82
N ALA A 83 -1.71 -11.58 7.49
CA ALA A 83 -0.63 -11.17 6.60
C ALA A 83 -0.11 -9.77 6.94
N VAL A 84 -1.00 -8.80 7.16
CA VAL A 84 -0.63 -7.44 7.61
C VAL A 84 0.09 -7.51 8.95
N SER A 85 -0.41 -8.29 9.91
CA SER A 85 0.21 -8.41 11.24
C SER A 85 1.62 -9.02 11.18
N VAL A 86 1.83 -10.03 10.32
CA VAL A 86 3.15 -10.62 10.06
C VAL A 86 4.09 -9.59 9.44
N GLY A 87 3.64 -8.86 8.41
CA GLY A 87 4.42 -7.78 7.80
C GLY A 87 4.82 -6.70 8.80
N VAL A 88 3.91 -6.30 9.67
CA VAL A 88 4.17 -5.37 10.79
C VAL A 88 5.25 -5.93 11.71
N GLY A 89 5.16 -7.22 12.10
CA GLY A 89 6.16 -7.88 12.93
C GLY A 89 7.55 -7.82 12.30
N HIS A 90 7.68 -8.08 11.00
CA HIS A 90 8.94 -7.93 10.26
C HIS A 90 9.46 -6.48 10.32
N ALA A 91 8.61 -5.51 10.00
CA ALA A 91 9.02 -4.10 10.00
C ALA A 91 9.40 -3.58 11.38
N MET A 92 8.72 -4.04 12.44
CA MET A 92 9.08 -3.75 13.83
C MET A 92 10.42 -4.36 14.22
N ALA A 93 10.75 -5.55 13.69
CA ALA A 93 12.04 -6.20 13.87
C ALA A 93 13.16 -5.62 12.97
N GLY A 94 12.91 -4.51 12.29
CA GLY A 94 13.90 -3.84 11.42
C GLY A 94 14.06 -4.46 10.03
N ARG A 95 13.21 -5.43 9.65
CA ARG A 95 13.23 -6.07 8.32
C ARG A 95 12.28 -5.34 7.38
N ASP A 96 12.69 -5.16 6.15
CA ASP A 96 11.78 -4.66 5.10
C ASP A 96 10.86 -5.79 4.65
N CYS A 97 9.56 -5.51 4.64
CA CYS A 97 8.55 -6.51 4.28
C CYS A 97 7.53 -5.96 3.29
N VAL A 98 7.18 -6.80 2.33
CA VAL A 98 6.06 -6.58 1.41
C VAL A 98 4.88 -7.45 1.83
N VAL A 99 3.68 -6.87 1.89
CA VAL A 99 2.43 -7.60 2.10
C VAL A 99 1.56 -7.46 0.85
N THR A 100 1.20 -8.59 0.23
CA THR A 100 0.44 -8.59 -1.02
C THR A 100 -1.01 -8.97 -0.78
N MET A 101 -1.92 -8.23 -1.39
CA MET A 101 -3.35 -8.52 -1.32
C MET A 101 -4.13 -7.82 -2.44
N LYS A 102 -5.35 -8.25 -2.66
CA LYS A 102 -6.33 -7.51 -3.47
C LYS A 102 -7.16 -6.54 -2.63
N ILE A 103 -7.95 -5.67 -3.28
CA ILE A 103 -8.78 -4.67 -2.59
C ILE A 103 -9.73 -5.30 -1.54
N PRO A 104 -10.51 -6.36 -1.81
CA PRO A 104 -11.31 -7.00 -0.77
C PRO A 104 -10.53 -7.42 0.47
N GLY A 105 -9.32 -7.94 0.28
CA GLY A 105 -8.43 -8.31 1.37
C GLY A 105 -7.94 -7.13 2.21
N LEU A 106 -7.71 -5.98 1.58
CA LEU A 106 -7.41 -4.75 2.30
C LEU A 106 -8.54 -4.38 3.29
N TYR A 107 -9.79 -4.49 2.85
CA TYR A 107 -10.93 -4.20 3.73
C TYR A 107 -11.09 -5.25 4.82
N GLN A 108 -10.76 -6.51 4.55
CA GLN A 108 -10.70 -7.56 5.57
C GLN A 108 -9.62 -7.28 6.61
N ALA A 109 -8.48 -6.71 6.21
CA ALA A 109 -7.38 -6.33 7.08
C ALA A 109 -7.48 -4.89 7.65
N CYS A 110 -8.62 -4.22 7.50
CA CYS A 110 -8.76 -2.77 7.71
C CYS A 110 -8.30 -2.31 9.10
N ASP A 111 -8.60 -3.04 10.18
CA ASP A 111 -8.18 -2.67 11.53
C ASP A 111 -6.66 -2.65 11.68
N ALA A 112 -5.99 -3.74 11.31
CA ALA A 112 -4.54 -3.81 11.38
C ALA A 112 -3.87 -2.77 10.46
N PHE A 113 -4.37 -2.60 9.23
CA PHE A 113 -3.87 -1.62 8.27
C PHE A 113 -3.99 -0.19 8.80
N THR A 114 -5.16 0.20 9.34
CA THR A 114 -5.40 1.58 9.81
C THR A 114 -4.60 1.89 11.06
N SER A 115 -4.53 0.96 12.02
CA SER A 115 -3.77 1.13 13.25
C SER A 115 -2.29 1.35 12.97
N VAL A 116 -1.69 0.55 12.08
CA VAL A 116 -0.29 0.69 11.70
C VAL A 116 -0.04 2.01 10.95
N SER A 117 -0.88 2.31 9.97
CA SER A 117 -0.70 3.50 9.12
C SER A 117 -0.85 4.81 9.90
N CYS A 118 -1.83 4.88 10.80
CA CYS A 118 -2.11 6.09 11.56
C CYS A 118 -1.20 6.30 12.78
N TYR A 119 -0.82 5.21 13.46
CA TYR A 119 -0.27 5.33 14.81
C TYR A 119 1.11 4.72 15.01
N MET A 120 1.55 3.82 14.14
CA MET A 120 2.84 3.16 14.30
C MET A 120 3.93 3.81 13.46
N GLN A 121 5.18 3.62 13.90
CA GLN A 121 6.37 4.12 13.22
C GLN A 121 7.41 2.99 13.10
N PRO A 122 7.17 1.99 12.22
CA PRO A 122 8.08 0.88 12.05
C PRO A 122 9.46 1.37 11.58
N LYS A 123 10.51 0.66 11.97
CA LYS A 123 11.91 0.96 11.60
C LYS A 123 12.30 0.34 10.27
N GLY A 124 11.93 -0.93 10.04
CA GLY A 124 12.01 -1.55 8.73
C GLY A 124 10.92 -1.01 7.82
N ALA A 125 11.10 -1.15 6.53
CA ALA A 125 10.07 -0.75 5.57
C ALA A 125 8.87 -1.70 5.62
N LEU A 126 7.67 -1.13 5.55
CA LEU A 126 6.43 -1.87 5.36
C LEU A 126 5.77 -1.40 4.07
N ILE A 127 5.61 -2.33 3.14
CA ILE A 127 5.09 -2.06 1.80
C ILE A 127 3.83 -2.89 1.61
N TYR A 128 2.73 -2.24 1.26
CA TYR A 128 1.49 -2.89 0.89
C TYR A 128 1.36 -2.88 -0.64
N TYR A 129 1.50 -4.06 -1.26
CA TYR A 129 1.19 -4.24 -2.66
C TYR A 129 -0.29 -4.61 -2.79
N ILE A 130 -1.10 -3.61 -3.17
CA ILE A 130 -2.54 -3.74 -3.32
C ILE A 130 -2.86 -3.78 -4.82
N ALA A 131 -3.32 -4.94 -5.30
CA ALA A 131 -3.74 -5.06 -6.68
C ALA A 131 -5.21 -4.69 -6.83
N SER A 132 -5.49 -3.75 -7.73
CA SER A 132 -6.83 -3.26 -8.03
C SER A 132 -7.39 -3.91 -9.29
N ASP A 133 -8.71 -4.06 -9.33
CA ASP A 133 -9.41 -4.69 -10.44
C ASP A 133 -10.69 -3.91 -10.75
N PHE A 134 -10.52 -2.61 -11.10
CA PHE A 134 -11.66 -1.75 -11.39
C PHE A 134 -12.28 -2.05 -12.74
N THR A 135 -11.48 -2.02 -13.80
CA THR A 135 -11.92 -2.16 -15.19
C THR A 135 -10.84 -2.85 -16.04
N PRO A 136 -11.22 -3.52 -17.13
CA PRO A 136 -12.57 -3.71 -17.67
C PRO A 136 -13.38 -4.80 -17.00
N SER A 137 -12.79 -5.64 -16.17
CA SER A 137 -13.44 -6.81 -15.59
C SER A 137 -13.07 -6.99 -14.13
N SER A 138 -13.82 -6.32 -13.27
CA SER A 138 -13.70 -6.53 -11.84
C SER A 138 -14.09 -7.96 -11.47
N THR A 139 -13.24 -8.61 -10.66
CA THR A 139 -13.53 -9.95 -10.16
C THR A 139 -14.54 -9.92 -9.03
N GLN A 140 -14.52 -8.89 -8.17
CA GLN A 140 -15.39 -8.81 -7.00
C GLN A 140 -15.79 -7.40 -6.60
N HIS A 141 -14.86 -6.44 -6.56
CA HIS A 141 -15.10 -5.11 -5.99
C HIS A 141 -14.62 -4.00 -6.91
N VAL A 142 -15.52 -3.05 -7.14
CA VAL A 142 -15.22 -1.78 -7.81
C VAL A 142 -15.07 -0.62 -6.81
N ILE A 143 -14.62 -0.92 -5.58
CA ILE A 143 -14.42 0.07 -4.53
C ILE A 143 -13.05 0.69 -4.68
N ASP A 144 -13.00 2.03 -4.72
CA ASP A 144 -11.74 2.77 -4.77
C ASP A 144 -11.12 2.89 -3.37
N PRO A 145 -9.97 2.25 -3.10
CA PRO A 145 -9.34 2.28 -1.79
C PRO A 145 -8.59 3.59 -1.49
N ARG A 146 -8.43 4.50 -2.46
CA ARG A 146 -7.69 5.76 -2.27
C ARG A 146 -8.28 6.64 -1.18
N TYR A 147 -9.61 6.56 -0.95
CA TYR A 147 -10.27 7.26 0.16
C TYR A 147 -9.87 6.70 1.53
N LEU A 148 -9.71 5.38 1.65
CA LEU A 148 -9.18 4.75 2.86
C LEU A 148 -7.73 5.18 3.08
N PHE A 149 -6.89 5.11 2.07
CA PHE A 149 -5.48 5.51 2.16
C PHE A 149 -5.33 6.98 2.59
N LYS A 150 -6.17 7.86 2.04
CA LYS A 150 -6.20 9.27 2.41
C LYS A 150 -6.57 9.47 3.88
N SER A 151 -7.55 8.73 4.40
CA SER A 151 -7.96 8.81 5.81
C SER A 151 -6.90 8.28 6.77
N CYS A 152 -6.03 7.38 6.29
CA CYS A 152 -4.94 6.78 7.06
C CYS A 152 -3.58 7.49 6.87
N PHE A 153 -3.53 8.57 6.09
CA PHE A 153 -2.30 9.35 5.83
C PHE A 153 -1.14 8.53 5.25
N VAL A 154 -1.44 7.43 4.55
CA VAL A 154 -0.42 6.55 3.97
C VAL A 154 -0.09 7.01 2.55
N PRO A 155 1.20 7.11 2.18
CA PRO A 155 1.58 7.44 0.81
C PRO A 155 1.22 6.31 -0.15
N VAL A 156 0.69 6.70 -1.32
CA VAL A 156 0.25 5.78 -2.37
C VAL A 156 0.97 6.09 -3.66
N PHE A 157 1.64 5.10 -4.21
CA PHE A 157 2.23 5.12 -5.54
C PHE A 157 1.41 4.25 -6.49
N GLU A 158 1.08 4.77 -7.68
CA GLU A 158 0.39 4.03 -8.73
C GLU A 158 1.32 3.82 -9.92
N PRO A 159 1.89 2.59 -10.09
CA PRO A 159 2.75 2.30 -11.23
C PRO A 159 2.03 2.47 -12.56
N ARG A 160 2.73 3.04 -13.54
CA ARG A 160 2.22 3.26 -14.90
C ARG A 160 2.70 2.20 -15.89
N THR A 161 3.90 1.65 -15.64
CA THR A 161 4.61 0.76 -16.56
C THR A 161 5.18 -0.45 -15.83
N HIS A 162 5.52 -1.50 -16.58
CA HIS A 162 6.24 -2.67 -16.06
C HIS A 162 7.61 -2.30 -15.48
N GLN A 163 8.27 -1.27 -16.03
CA GLN A 163 9.50 -0.75 -15.46
C GLN A 163 9.28 -0.18 -14.06
N GLU A 164 8.23 0.62 -13.88
CA GLU A 164 7.88 1.15 -12.57
C GLU A 164 7.45 0.04 -11.60
N MET A 165 6.75 -0.99 -12.08
CA MET A 165 6.47 -2.19 -11.25
C MET A 165 7.75 -2.84 -10.74
N HIS A 166 8.80 -2.88 -11.56
CA HIS A 166 10.09 -3.46 -11.19
C HIS A 166 10.85 -2.60 -10.17
N GLU A 167 10.81 -1.28 -10.31
CA GLU A 167 11.61 -0.36 -9.50
C GLU A 167 10.91 0.08 -8.20
N VAL A 168 9.59 -0.02 -8.14
CA VAL A 168 8.80 0.59 -7.07
C VAL A 168 9.07 0.02 -5.69
N ALA A 169 9.47 -1.25 -5.57
CA ALA A 169 9.74 -1.87 -4.27
C ALA A 169 10.91 -1.19 -3.54
N GLY A 170 11.98 -0.85 -4.25
CA GLY A 170 13.11 -0.10 -3.72
C GLY A 170 12.71 1.30 -3.28
N LEU A 171 12.02 2.03 -4.16
CA LEU A 171 11.49 3.36 -3.87
C LEU A 171 10.58 3.36 -2.64
N ALA A 172 9.63 2.43 -2.57
CA ALA A 172 8.69 2.31 -1.45
C ALA A 172 9.41 1.99 -0.14
N ALA A 173 10.45 1.16 -0.18
CA ALA A 173 11.26 0.86 1.01
C ALA A 173 11.99 2.10 1.52
N ASP A 174 12.55 2.91 0.64
CA ASP A 174 13.26 4.14 1.02
C ASP A 174 12.30 5.18 1.61
N ILE A 175 11.13 5.36 0.99
CA ILE A 175 10.07 6.25 1.52
C ILE A 175 9.60 5.74 2.89
N SER A 176 9.33 4.44 3.03
CA SER A 176 8.85 3.84 4.26
C SER A 176 9.83 4.04 5.41
N ARG A 177 11.12 3.76 5.20
CA ARG A 177 12.17 3.95 6.21
C ARG A 177 12.39 5.43 6.58
N THR A 178 12.40 6.30 5.57
CA THR A 178 12.65 7.74 5.78
C THR A 178 11.52 8.40 6.57
N HIS A 179 10.28 8.11 6.21
CA HIS A 179 9.11 8.73 6.83
C HIS A 179 8.47 7.88 7.93
N ARG A 180 9.01 6.68 8.19
CA ARG A 180 8.50 5.74 9.21
C ARG A 180 7.00 5.49 9.06
N THR A 181 6.59 5.13 7.88
CA THR A 181 5.20 4.90 7.51
C THR A 181 5.11 3.74 6.53
N PRO A 182 4.05 2.95 6.55
CA PRO A 182 3.79 2.06 5.44
C PRO A 182 3.69 2.83 4.13
N VAL A 183 3.97 2.16 3.01
CA VAL A 183 3.77 2.70 1.66
C VAL A 183 2.87 1.76 0.90
N VAL A 184 1.87 2.29 0.22
CA VAL A 184 0.98 1.52 -0.65
C VAL A 184 1.47 1.64 -2.10
N ILE A 185 1.59 0.50 -2.75
CA ILE A 185 1.70 0.36 -4.20
C ILE A 185 0.33 -0.11 -4.69
N LEU A 186 -0.41 0.77 -5.35
CA LEU A 186 -1.71 0.47 -5.92
C LEU A 186 -1.54 0.11 -7.39
N ALA A 187 -1.45 -1.19 -7.68
CA ALA A 187 -1.20 -1.69 -9.02
C ALA A 187 -2.51 -2.07 -9.73
N GLY A 188 -2.74 -1.53 -10.93
CA GLY A 188 -3.91 -1.89 -11.74
C GLY A 188 -3.82 -3.32 -12.27
N GLY A 189 -4.94 -4.05 -12.27
CA GLY A 189 -5.01 -5.47 -12.69
C GLY A 189 -4.52 -5.71 -14.12
N LEU A 190 -4.80 -4.76 -15.02
CA LEU A 190 -4.26 -4.82 -16.39
C LEU A 190 -2.72 -4.85 -16.38
N LEU A 191 -2.09 -3.99 -15.60
CA LEU A 191 -0.64 -3.95 -15.47
C LEU A 191 -0.09 -5.19 -14.76
N CYS A 192 -0.80 -5.72 -13.76
CA CYS A 192 -0.40 -6.93 -13.05
C CYS A 192 -0.27 -8.14 -13.96
N HIS A 193 -1.18 -8.29 -14.94
CA HIS A 193 -1.28 -9.48 -15.78
C HIS A 193 -0.72 -9.32 -17.19
N SER A 194 -0.56 -8.10 -17.70
CA SER A 194 0.07 -7.87 -18.99
C SER A 194 1.59 -8.00 -18.91
N GLU A 195 2.20 -8.18 -20.06
CA GLU A 195 3.66 -8.24 -20.22
C GLU A 195 4.21 -6.94 -20.80
N GLY A 196 5.41 -6.58 -20.38
CA GLY A 196 6.07 -5.40 -20.88
C GLY A 196 7.59 -5.47 -20.74
N LEU A 197 8.25 -4.58 -21.46
CA LEU A 197 9.70 -4.47 -21.43
C LEU A 197 10.16 -3.88 -20.11
N VAL A 198 11.10 -4.57 -19.47
CA VAL A 198 11.73 -4.18 -18.20
C VAL A 198 13.25 -4.24 -18.37
N LYS A 199 13.91 -3.17 -18.03
CA LYS A 199 15.35 -3.12 -17.85
C LYS A 199 15.66 -3.46 -16.39
N LEU A 200 16.38 -4.55 -16.15
CA LEU A 200 16.64 -5.02 -14.79
C LEU A 200 17.47 -3.98 -14.02
N ALA A 201 16.99 -3.63 -12.83
CA ALA A 201 17.65 -2.69 -11.93
C ALA A 201 18.92 -3.29 -11.30
N GLU A 202 19.76 -2.47 -10.70
CA GLU A 202 20.89 -2.92 -9.87
C GLU A 202 20.40 -3.78 -8.70
N GLN A 203 21.28 -4.66 -8.21
CA GLN A 203 21.03 -5.42 -7.00
C GLN A 203 21.51 -4.63 -5.78
N HIS A 204 20.65 -4.57 -4.78
CA HIS A 204 20.95 -3.88 -3.54
C HIS A 204 20.87 -4.84 -2.35
N THR A 205 21.74 -4.64 -1.39
CA THR A 205 21.63 -5.26 -0.07
C THR A 205 21.16 -4.21 0.92
N ARG A 206 20.10 -4.49 1.64
CA ARG A 206 19.57 -3.59 2.67
C ARG A 206 19.96 -4.10 4.05
N PRO A 207 20.65 -3.31 4.88
CA PRO A 207 20.88 -3.69 6.27
C PRO A 207 19.58 -3.73 7.05
N LEU A 208 19.52 -4.56 8.08
CA LEU A 208 18.41 -4.49 9.04
C LEU A 208 18.41 -3.11 9.69
N ALA A 209 17.24 -2.52 9.85
CA ALA A 209 17.12 -1.25 10.55
C ALA A 209 17.32 -1.47 12.06
N GLU A 210 18.03 -0.54 12.71
CA GLU A 210 18.19 -0.59 14.16
C GLU A 210 16.83 -0.44 14.85
N VAL A 211 16.50 -1.42 15.69
CA VAL A 211 15.27 -1.42 16.47
C VAL A 211 15.48 -0.54 17.70
N GLY A 212 14.90 0.64 17.68
CA GLY A 212 14.90 1.56 18.83
C GLY A 212 13.85 1.18 19.88
N PRO A 213 13.64 2.06 20.91
CA PRO A 213 12.63 1.83 21.92
C PRO A 213 11.26 1.49 21.34
N LEU A 214 10.60 0.48 21.86
CA LEU A 214 9.32 -0.03 21.39
C LEU A 214 8.15 0.97 21.56
N ALA A 215 8.32 1.98 22.39
CA ALA A 215 7.24 2.90 22.79
C ALA A 215 6.50 3.57 21.61
N LEU A 216 7.20 3.89 20.51
CA LEU A 216 6.60 4.51 19.32
C LEU A 216 6.10 3.49 18.28
N GLN A 217 6.22 2.22 18.59
CA GLN A 217 5.81 1.14 17.68
C GLN A 217 4.46 0.52 18.06
N HIS A 218 3.75 1.08 19.03
CA HIS A 218 2.49 0.55 19.53
C HIS A 218 1.34 1.54 19.38
N ALA A 219 0.20 1.04 18.95
CA ALA A 219 -1.06 1.78 18.90
C ALA A 219 -1.79 1.73 20.27
N LEU A 220 -1.10 2.06 21.34
CA LEU A 220 -1.67 2.05 22.70
C LEU A 220 -2.48 3.34 22.97
N PRO A 221 -3.56 3.26 23.78
CA PRO A 221 -4.26 4.45 24.29
C PRO A 221 -3.28 5.45 24.92
N GLY A 222 -3.43 6.72 24.63
CA GLY A 222 -2.49 7.77 25.03
C GLY A 222 -1.31 7.93 24.06
N MET A 223 -0.65 6.86 23.67
CA MET A 223 0.41 6.90 22.65
C MET A 223 -0.15 7.17 21.26
N ALA A 224 -1.34 6.66 20.93
CA ALA A 224 -1.99 6.92 19.66
C ALA A 224 -2.19 8.42 19.40
N ARG A 225 -2.53 9.21 20.41
CA ARG A 225 -2.65 10.67 20.27
C ARG A 225 -1.32 11.33 19.97
N ILE A 226 -0.25 10.95 20.68
CA ILE A 226 1.10 11.48 20.45
C ILE A 226 1.57 11.11 19.03
N SER A 227 1.33 9.87 18.61
CA SER A 227 1.68 9.42 17.25
C SER A 227 0.90 10.18 16.19
N TYR A 228 -0.39 10.44 16.40
CA TYR A 228 -1.20 11.26 15.50
C TYR A 228 -0.65 12.69 15.39
N ASP A 229 -0.31 13.32 16.50
CA ASP A 229 0.25 14.66 16.50
C ASP A 229 1.60 14.70 15.73
N THR A 230 2.45 13.67 15.89
CA THR A 230 3.69 13.51 15.10
C THR A 230 3.39 13.30 13.60
N VAL A 231 2.41 12.48 13.26
CA VAL A 231 2.00 12.28 11.85
C VAL A 231 1.56 13.60 11.22
N MET A 232 0.77 14.39 11.91
CA MET A 232 0.26 15.65 11.38
C MET A 232 1.32 16.76 11.35
N ALA A 233 2.22 16.81 12.34
CA ALA A 233 3.22 17.89 12.45
C ALA A 233 4.48 17.63 11.61
N GLU A 234 4.90 16.40 11.45
CA GLU A 234 6.18 16.03 10.85
C GLU A 234 6.05 15.17 9.59
N ARG A 235 5.38 14.00 9.70
CA ARG A 235 5.30 13.03 8.61
C ARG A 235 4.56 13.60 7.40
N MET A 236 3.38 14.16 7.61
CA MET A 236 2.56 14.65 6.48
C MET A 236 3.21 15.79 5.71
N PRO A 237 3.79 16.83 6.37
CA PRO A 237 4.53 17.86 5.64
C PRO A 237 5.72 17.30 4.86
N GLY A 238 6.44 16.32 5.44
CA GLY A 238 7.56 15.65 4.76
C GLY A 238 7.12 14.88 3.52
N LEU A 239 6.03 14.11 3.62
CA LEU A 239 5.45 13.37 2.49
C LEU A 239 4.92 14.31 1.39
N VAL A 240 4.24 15.39 1.76
CA VAL A 240 3.76 16.39 0.79
C VAL A 240 4.93 16.98 0.02
N ARG A 241 6.00 17.38 0.70
CA ARG A 241 7.20 17.92 0.06
C ARG A 241 7.83 16.90 -0.88
N MET A 242 8.05 15.68 -0.42
CA MET A 242 8.61 14.59 -1.22
C MET A 242 7.80 14.36 -2.49
N VAL A 243 6.47 14.33 -2.40
CA VAL A 243 5.60 14.12 -3.56
C VAL A 243 5.62 15.32 -4.50
N GLU A 244 5.59 16.56 -3.99
CA GLU A 244 5.68 17.77 -4.82
C GLU A 244 7.00 17.85 -5.60
N GLU A 245 8.11 17.46 -4.97
CA GLU A 245 9.45 17.50 -5.57
C GLU A 245 9.75 16.28 -6.45
N SER A 246 8.92 15.24 -6.40
CA SER A 246 9.17 13.97 -7.09
C SER A 246 9.27 14.14 -8.61
N PRO A 247 10.37 13.68 -9.24
CA PRO A 247 10.50 13.68 -10.69
C PRO A 247 9.54 12.70 -11.40
N LEU A 248 8.92 11.79 -10.64
CA LEU A 248 7.98 10.81 -11.17
C LEU A 248 6.62 11.42 -11.54
N ASN A 249 6.31 12.64 -11.05
CA ASN A 249 5.17 13.41 -11.56
C ASN A 249 5.58 14.11 -12.86
N ILE A 250 5.17 13.59 -14.00
CA ILE A 250 5.67 13.99 -15.31
C ILE A 250 4.65 14.86 -16.05
N HIS A 251 5.11 16.00 -16.60
CA HIS A 251 4.35 16.80 -17.53
C HIS A 251 4.80 16.50 -18.97
N TYR A 252 3.98 15.78 -19.73
CA TYR A 252 4.16 15.61 -21.17
C TYR A 252 3.58 16.84 -21.88
N LYS A 253 4.45 17.77 -22.25
CA LYS A 253 4.07 19.07 -22.78
C LYS A 253 3.35 18.96 -24.15
N GLY A 254 2.35 19.79 -24.34
CA GLY A 254 1.62 20.04 -25.57
C GLY A 254 1.62 21.52 -25.90
N ALA A 255 0.54 22.03 -26.47
CA ALA A 255 0.40 23.44 -26.89
C ALA A 255 -0.25 24.36 -25.83
N GLY A 256 -0.55 23.83 -24.62
CA GLY A 256 -1.20 24.61 -23.56
C GLY A 256 -2.66 24.98 -23.81
N ARG A 257 -3.33 24.31 -24.75
CA ARG A 257 -4.74 24.58 -25.09
C ARG A 257 -5.71 23.66 -24.33
N ARG A 258 -5.37 22.40 -24.22
CA ARG A 258 -6.15 21.37 -23.52
C ARG A 258 -5.21 20.55 -22.65
N GLY A 259 -5.68 20.14 -21.48
CA GLY A 259 -4.88 19.36 -20.57
C GLY A 259 -5.64 18.18 -19.98
N VAL A 260 -4.90 17.13 -19.66
CA VAL A 260 -5.41 15.96 -18.94
C VAL A 260 -4.51 15.69 -17.74
N ILE A 261 -5.14 15.44 -16.58
CA ILE A 261 -4.45 14.91 -15.39
C ILE A 261 -4.80 13.43 -15.31
N THR A 262 -3.79 12.59 -15.10
CA THR A 262 -3.96 11.13 -15.08
C THR A 262 -3.02 10.47 -14.08
N CYS A 263 -3.28 9.20 -13.70
CA CYS A 263 -2.46 8.39 -12.82
C CYS A 263 -2.44 6.93 -13.29
N GLY A 264 -1.53 6.12 -12.73
CA GLY A 264 -1.47 4.70 -13.01
C GLY A 264 -1.47 4.36 -14.51
N ALA A 265 -2.05 3.22 -14.86
CA ALA A 265 -2.09 2.71 -16.24
C ALA A 265 -2.81 3.64 -17.23
N THR A 266 -3.75 4.49 -16.76
CA THR A 266 -4.44 5.45 -17.63
C THR A 266 -3.48 6.45 -18.29
N THR A 267 -2.32 6.68 -17.69
CA THR A 267 -1.24 7.48 -18.29
C THR A 267 -0.78 6.92 -19.62
N LEU A 268 -0.66 5.60 -19.77
CA LEU A 268 -0.21 4.98 -21.03
C LEU A 268 -1.24 5.21 -22.13
N PHE A 269 -2.53 5.03 -21.82
CA PHE A 269 -3.60 5.28 -22.79
C PHE A 269 -3.64 6.74 -23.24
N MET A 270 -3.44 7.67 -22.33
CA MET A 270 -3.43 9.10 -22.67
C MET A 270 -2.19 9.51 -23.44
N ARG A 271 -1.03 8.88 -23.18
CA ARG A 271 0.17 9.07 -23.99
C ARG A 271 -0.01 8.57 -25.41
N GLU A 272 -0.54 7.36 -25.56
CA GLU A 272 -0.84 6.78 -26.88
C GLU A 272 -1.86 7.67 -27.64
N TYR A 273 -2.90 8.14 -26.93
CA TYR A 273 -3.87 9.08 -27.52
C TYR A 273 -3.18 10.37 -28.01
N LYS A 274 -2.31 10.95 -27.18
CA LYS A 274 -1.53 12.13 -27.56
C LYS A 274 -0.69 11.88 -28.81
N GLU A 275 0.03 10.77 -28.85
CA GLU A 275 0.92 10.43 -29.96
C GLU A 275 0.17 10.21 -31.28
N ARG A 276 -1.01 9.58 -31.22
CA ARG A 276 -1.77 9.18 -32.42
C ARG A 276 -2.79 10.23 -32.91
N PHE A 277 -3.41 10.92 -31.97
CA PHE A 277 -4.61 11.70 -32.28
C PHE A 277 -4.53 13.18 -31.89
N ASP A 278 -3.77 13.56 -30.88
CA ASP A 278 -3.70 14.91 -30.34
C ASP A 278 -2.31 15.30 -29.85
N PRO A 279 -1.34 15.51 -30.72
CA PRO A 279 0.03 15.90 -30.33
C PRO A 279 0.10 17.17 -29.46
N ASP A 280 -0.91 18.02 -29.53
CA ASP A 280 -1.01 19.29 -28.81
C ASP A 280 -1.57 19.13 -27.38
N LEU A 281 -2.02 17.93 -26.99
CA LEU A 281 -2.53 17.66 -25.66
C LEU A 281 -1.43 17.74 -24.61
N ASP A 282 -1.65 18.50 -23.55
CA ASP A 282 -0.82 18.47 -22.35
C ASP A 282 -1.28 17.38 -21.39
N ILE A 283 -0.36 16.57 -20.85
CA ILE A 283 -0.69 15.52 -19.91
C ILE A 283 0.14 15.70 -18.65
N LEU A 284 -0.50 15.87 -17.50
CA LEU A 284 0.13 15.74 -16.19
C LEU A 284 -0.11 14.33 -15.66
N SER A 285 0.93 13.52 -15.65
CA SER A 285 0.91 12.19 -15.03
C SER A 285 1.33 12.29 -13.57
N VAL A 286 0.43 11.92 -12.68
CA VAL A 286 0.64 11.89 -11.22
C VAL A 286 1.01 10.48 -10.82
N ALA A 287 2.20 10.31 -10.24
CA ALA A 287 2.67 9.02 -9.77
C ALA A 287 2.19 8.70 -8.34
N PHE A 288 2.07 9.75 -7.50
CA PHE A 288 1.56 9.62 -6.14
C PHE A 288 0.15 10.16 -6.03
N THR A 289 -0.79 9.31 -5.64
CA THR A 289 -2.19 9.69 -5.47
C THR A 289 -2.55 10.00 -4.02
N ASN A 290 -1.67 9.70 -3.07
CA ASN A 290 -1.75 10.19 -1.70
C ASN A 290 -0.34 10.39 -1.09
N PRO A 291 0.00 11.58 -0.54
CA PRO A 291 -0.70 12.83 -0.81
C PRO A 291 -0.64 13.21 -2.29
N LEU A 292 -1.62 13.96 -2.77
CA LEU A 292 -1.60 14.49 -4.14
C LEU A 292 -0.60 15.66 -4.25
N PRO A 293 0.13 15.80 -5.38
CA PRO A 293 0.99 16.95 -5.65
C PRO A 293 0.15 18.18 -6.05
N MET A 294 -0.53 18.77 -5.07
CA MET A 294 -1.54 19.79 -5.32
C MET A 294 -0.99 21.08 -5.91
N GLU A 295 0.26 21.47 -5.59
CA GLU A 295 0.92 22.63 -6.18
C GLU A 295 1.21 22.39 -7.67
N ARG A 296 1.73 21.20 -8.03
CA ARG A 296 1.92 20.81 -9.44
C ARG A 296 0.61 20.76 -10.20
N ILE A 297 -0.45 20.19 -9.59
CA ILE A 297 -1.79 20.15 -10.19
C ILE A 297 -2.31 21.58 -10.43
N ARG A 298 -2.16 22.49 -9.46
CA ARG A 298 -2.56 23.89 -9.62
C ARG A 298 -1.76 24.60 -10.72
N ALA A 299 -0.44 24.42 -10.71
CA ALA A 299 0.44 25.02 -11.73
C ALA A 299 0.10 24.52 -13.13
N PHE A 300 -0.14 23.21 -13.27
CA PHE A 300 -0.60 22.62 -14.53
C PHE A 300 -1.93 23.23 -14.98
N CYS A 301 -2.94 23.26 -14.12
CA CYS A 301 -4.23 23.88 -14.47
C CYS A 301 -4.11 25.35 -14.86
N ALA A 302 -3.20 26.10 -14.23
CA ALA A 302 -2.97 27.50 -14.54
C ALA A 302 -2.23 27.70 -15.88
N SER A 303 -1.45 26.71 -16.33
CA SER A 303 -0.71 26.77 -17.60
C SER A 303 -1.58 26.45 -18.82
N ILE A 304 -2.74 25.84 -18.63
CA ILE A 304 -3.65 25.45 -19.70
C ILE A 304 -4.69 26.56 -19.92
N LYS A 305 -4.78 27.06 -21.16
CA LYS A 305 -5.70 28.14 -21.53
C LYS A 305 -7.16 27.70 -21.68
N GLY A 306 -7.38 26.43 -21.97
CA GLY A 306 -8.71 25.83 -22.16
C GLY A 306 -9.11 24.86 -21.10
N GLU A 307 -9.72 23.76 -21.50
CA GLU A 307 -10.23 22.77 -20.58
C GLU A 307 -9.12 21.85 -20.01
N VAL A 308 -9.24 21.53 -18.72
CA VAL A 308 -8.46 20.48 -18.06
C VAL A 308 -9.41 19.40 -17.58
N SER A 309 -9.27 18.20 -18.15
CA SER A 309 -10.00 17.01 -17.74
C SER A 309 -9.16 16.16 -16.79
N VAL A 310 -9.80 15.25 -16.06
CA VAL A 310 -9.14 14.21 -15.25
C VAL A 310 -9.55 12.85 -15.78
N ILE A 311 -8.57 12.02 -16.12
CA ILE A 311 -8.77 10.63 -16.56
C ILE A 311 -8.07 9.74 -15.54
N GLU A 312 -8.85 9.06 -14.73
CA GLU A 312 -8.39 8.20 -13.67
C GLU A 312 -9.23 6.93 -13.62
N ASP A 313 -8.60 5.82 -13.21
CA ASP A 313 -9.31 4.57 -12.96
C ASP A 313 -9.93 4.61 -11.56
N GLY A 314 -11.12 4.02 -11.38
CA GLY A 314 -11.87 4.04 -10.13
C GLY A 314 -12.80 5.25 -9.99
N TYR A 315 -12.82 5.86 -8.81
CA TYR A 315 -13.69 7.00 -8.50
C TYR A 315 -13.02 8.33 -8.86
N ARG A 316 -13.77 9.42 -8.74
CA ARG A 316 -13.32 10.79 -9.08
C ARG A 316 -12.39 11.39 -8.00
N PHE A 317 -11.38 10.67 -7.58
CA PHE A 317 -10.54 11.02 -6.44
C PHE A 317 -9.69 12.26 -6.70
N ILE A 318 -8.96 12.30 -7.83
CA ILE A 318 -8.14 13.44 -8.24
C ILE A 318 -9.04 14.60 -8.66
N GLN A 319 -10.12 14.30 -9.38
CA GLN A 319 -11.08 15.32 -9.82
C GLN A 319 -11.72 16.05 -8.64
N GLU A 320 -12.15 15.35 -7.60
CA GLU A 320 -12.72 15.97 -6.40
C GLU A 320 -11.71 16.83 -5.66
N ALA A 321 -10.46 16.36 -5.52
CA ALA A 321 -9.39 17.13 -4.90
C ALA A 321 -9.09 18.43 -5.69
N ARG A 322 -9.05 18.35 -7.01
CA ARG A 322 -8.87 19.52 -7.89
C ARG A 322 -9.99 20.54 -7.72
N LEU A 323 -11.24 20.08 -7.72
CA LEU A 323 -12.41 20.96 -7.57
C LEU A 323 -12.45 21.61 -6.18
N ALA A 324 -12.09 20.88 -5.13
CA ALA A 324 -12.00 21.42 -3.78
C ALA A 324 -10.95 22.55 -3.69
N ALA A 325 -9.78 22.36 -4.31
CA ALA A 325 -8.73 23.36 -4.35
C ALA A 325 -9.13 24.63 -5.11
N GLY A 326 -9.95 24.53 -6.16
CA GLY A 326 -10.50 25.69 -6.88
C GLY A 326 -11.48 26.50 -6.05
N ARG A 327 -12.29 25.86 -5.18
CA ARG A 327 -13.23 26.54 -4.29
C ARG A 327 -12.57 27.31 -3.14
N GLN A 328 -11.40 26.88 -2.67
CA GLN A 328 -10.64 27.60 -1.64
C GLN A 328 -10.22 29.00 -2.09
N ARG A 329 -9.93 29.21 -3.38
CA ARG A 329 -9.65 30.55 -3.93
C ARG A 329 -10.86 31.48 -3.92
N GLN A 330 -12.09 30.96 -3.80
CA GLN A 330 -13.33 31.76 -3.75
C GLN A 330 -13.79 32.11 -2.34
N GLY A 331 -12.93 32.00 -1.33
CA GLY A 331 -13.14 32.57 0.01
C GLY A 331 -14.13 31.84 0.94
N ARG A 332 -14.43 30.57 0.69
CA ARG A 332 -15.17 29.76 1.68
C ARG A 332 -14.19 28.96 2.55
N PRO A 333 -14.09 29.23 3.87
CA PRO A 333 -13.24 28.45 4.76
C PRO A 333 -13.69 27.00 4.80
N GLN A 334 -12.73 26.07 4.70
CA GLN A 334 -12.99 24.64 4.84
C GLN A 334 -13.37 24.28 6.29
N PRO A 335 -14.16 23.20 6.51
CA PRO A 335 -14.49 22.72 7.85
C PRO A 335 -13.27 22.39 8.72
N ARG A 336 -12.10 22.08 8.12
CA ARG A 336 -10.84 21.83 8.85
C ARG A 336 -10.33 23.07 9.58
N ASP A 337 -10.45 24.27 8.99
CA ASP A 337 -10.01 25.51 9.61
C ASP A 337 -10.78 25.83 10.90
N ARG A 338 -11.99 25.27 11.05
CA ARG A 338 -12.80 25.41 12.27
C ARG A 338 -12.37 24.46 13.40
N MET A 339 -11.78 23.32 13.06
CA MET A 339 -11.29 22.36 14.07
C MET A 339 -9.95 22.81 14.65
N ASP A 340 -9.05 23.32 13.81
CA ASP A 340 -7.72 23.82 14.27
C ASP A 340 -7.83 25.07 15.11
N ALA A 341 -8.75 25.98 14.80
CA ALA A 341 -9.00 27.18 15.62
C ALA A 341 -9.52 26.89 17.04
N ARG A 342 -10.08 25.69 17.27
CA ARG A 342 -10.51 25.24 18.61
C ARG A 342 -9.43 24.47 19.37
N ALA A 343 -8.48 23.86 18.70
CA ALA A 343 -7.41 23.08 19.32
C ALA A 343 -6.35 23.97 20.03
N HIS A 344 -6.23 25.24 19.64
CA HIS A 344 -5.29 26.18 20.25
C HIS A 344 -5.83 26.97 21.45
N ARG A 345 -7.04 26.74 21.90
CA ARG A 345 -7.44 27.25 23.22
C ARG A 345 -6.79 26.37 24.27
N ARG A 346 -5.65 26.85 24.78
CA ARG A 346 -4.95 26.33 25.95
C ARG A 346 -5.99 25.99 27.04
N VAL A 347 -6.09 24.72 27.38
CA VAL A 347 -6.68 24.32 28.65
C VAL A 347 -5.80 24.93 29.74
N PRO A 348 -6.33 25.77 30.64
CA PRO A 348 -5.54 26.27 31.75
C PRO A 348 -5.01 25.08 32.55
N ARG A 349 -3.72 25.04 32.82
CA ARG A 349 -3.17 24.14 33.82
C ARG A 349 -3.88 24.40 35.12
N GLN A 350 -4.81 23.54 35.51
CA GLN A 350 -5.22 23.50 36.91
C GLN A 350 -4.04 22.96 37.69
N GLU A 351 -3.50 23.82 38.55
CA GLU A 351 -2.56 23.45 39.59
C GLU A 351 -3.20 22.34 40.44
N ASN A 352 -2.52 21.22 40.44
CA ASN A 352 -2.91 20.03 41.18
C ASN A 352 -2.66 20.31 42.69
N GLN A 353 -3.61 20.93 43.36
CA GLN A 353 -3.66 20.92 44.82
C GLN A 353 -4.13 19.52 45.23
N GLY A 354 -3.28 18.87 46.03
CA GLY A 354 -3.38 17.50 46.50
C GLY A 354 -4.80 17.08 46.89
N ARG A 355 -5.27 16.05 46.28
CA ARG A 355 -6.37 15.23 46.77
C ARG A 355 -5.91 13.77 46.83
N ASP A 356 -6.07 13.26 48.04
CA ASP A 356 -5.80 11.94 48.55
C ASP A 356 -6.00 10.79 47.53
N ALA A 357 -4.97 9.96 47.43
CA ALA A 357 -4.98 8.66 46.75
C ALA A 357 -5.72 7.61 47.60
N ARG A 358 -7.01 7.80 47.87
CA ARG A 358 -7.89 6.80 48.49
C ARG A 358 -9.26 6.90 47.89
N ALA A 359 -9.56 6.15 46.84
CA ALA A 359 -10.87 5.61 46.48
C ALA A 359 -10.92 5.07 45.04
N PHE A 360 -10.13 4.07 44.72
CA PHE A 360 -10.54 3.10 43.69
C PHE A 360 -10.48 1.71 44.34
N ARG A 361 -11.51 1.40 45.15
CA ARG A 361 -11.80 0.01 45.50
C ARG A 361 -12.47 -0.61 44.29
N THR A 362 -11.81 -1.60 43.71
CA THR A 362 -12.42 -2.56 42.78
C THR A 362 -13.60 -3.24 43.50
N PRO A 363 -14.79 -3.33 42.89
CA PRO A 363 -15.87 -4.12 43.43
C PRO A 363 -15.46 -5.60 43.48
N PRO A 364 -15.91 -6.38 44.47
CA PRO A 364 -15.61 -7.79 44.55
C PRO A 364 -16.22 -8.56 43.37
N PRO A 365 -15.64 -9.67 42.94
CA PRO A 365 -16.17 -10.47 41.85
C PRO A 365 -17.57 -10.96 42.18
N HIS A 366 -18.53 -10.68 41.34
CA HIS A 366 -19.90 -11.18 41.45
C HIS A 366 -19.88 -12.71 41.33
N ASP A 367 -20.42 -13.35 42.36
CA ASP A 367 -20.65 -14.79 42.42
C ASP A 367 -21.70 -15.19 41.38
N LEU A 368 -21.24 -15.84 40.28
CA LEU A 368 -22.07 -16.32 39.20
C LEU A 368 -22.85 -17.62 39.51
N ARG A 369 -22.98 -18.00 40.79
CA ARG A 369 -23.80 -19.15 41.21
C ARG A 369 -25.26 -18.72 41.34
N GLY A 370 -26.02 -18.80 40.25
CA GLY A 370 -27.48 -18.56 40.34
C GLY A 370 -28.19 -18.20 39.04
N MET A 371 -27.52 -18.23 37.90
CA MET A 371 -28.23 -18.06 36.62
C MET A 371 -28.79 -19.39 36.10
N PRO A 372 -30.10 -19.51 35.85
CA PRO A 372 -30.67 -20.71 35.24
C PRO A 372 -30.21 -20.85 33.79
N LEU A 373 -29.74 -22.03 33.43
CA LEU A 373 -29.36 -22.39 32.05
C LEU A 373 -30.62 -22.34 31.16
N PRO A 374 -30.51 -21.87 29.91
CA PRO A 374 -31.61 -21.92 28.96
C PRO A 374 -31.97 -23.40 28.64
N PRO A 375 -33.27 -23.70 28.36
CA PRO A 375 -33.72 -25.05 28.10
C PRO A 375 -33.11 -25.62 26.82
N ARG A 376 -32.59 -26.87 26.89
CA ARG A 376 -32.09 -27.61 25.74
C ARG A 376 -33.24 -27.96 24.80
N GLY A 377 -33.20 -27.45 23.60
CA GLY A 377 -34.09 -27.90 22.50
C GLY A 377 -33.80 -29.34 22.08
N PRO A 378 -34.78 -30.06 21.49
CA PRO A 378 -34.71 -31.47 21.19
C PRO A 378 -33.66 -31.77 20.09
N ALA A 379 -32.81 -32.76 20.36
CA ALA A 379 -31.86 -33.32 19.42
C ALA A 379 -32.59 -34.07 18.31
N SER A 380 -32.54 -33.59 17.07
CA SER A 380 -32.95 -34.36 15.90
C SER A 380 -31.85 -35.38 15.55
N ARG A 381 -32.13 -36.68 15.81
CA ARG A 381 -31.41 -37.81 15.24
C ARG A 381 -31.72 -37.88 13.75
N GLN A 382 -30.73 -37.68 12.89
CA GLN A 382 -30.77 -38.21 11.53
C GLN A 382 -29.75 -39.33 11.41
N THR A 383 -30.33 -40.51 11.23
CA THR A 383 -29.71 -41.80 10.98
C THR A 383 -28.99 -41.81 9.61
N ALA A 384 -27.76 -42.31 9.66
CA ALA A 384 -27.03 -42.70 8.44
C ALA A 384 -27.76 -43.88 7.74
N GLN A 385 -27.95 -43.77 6.42
CA GLN A 385 -28.11 -44.93 5.56
C GLN A 385 -27.12 -44.80 4.38
N ALA A 386 -26.15 -45.66 4.41
CA ALA A 386 -25.29 -46.02 3.29
C ALA A 386 -26.05 -46.94 2.32
N ARG A 387 -25.88 -46.70 1.02
CA ARG A 387 -25.95 -47.60 -0.16
C ARG A 387 -25.65 -46.70 -1.35
N GLY A 388 -24.59 -46.88 -2.16
CA GLY A 388 -24.16 -48.02 -2.92
C GLY A 388 -24.70 -47.89 -4.35
N HIS A 389 -23.97 -47.20 -5.20
CA HIS A 389 -23.68 -47.62 -6.60
C HIS A 389 -22.60 -46.66 -7.13
#